data_c7e210befbdd8363310d2db8b36b90d8
#
_entry.id   c7e210befbdd8363310d2db8b36b90d8
#
_cell.length_a   1.000
_cell.length_b   1.000
_cell.length_c   1.000
_cell.angle_alpha   90.00
_cell.angle_beta   90.00
_cell.angle_gamma   90.00
#
_symmetry.space_group_name_H-M   'P 1'
#
loop_
_entity.id
_entity.type
_entity.pdbx_description
1 polymer ?
#
loop_
_entity_poly.entity_id
_entity_poly.type
_entity_poly.pdbx_seq_one_letter_code
_entity_poly.pdbx_strand_id
1 'polypeptide(L)'
;MLARNAGHKLVRGVDRGRMSKDHISAHKHCSLHRAEIERSSICGCFYCLSVFPPSDIVEWIDGGQTAICPRCPVDSIIGSASGYPITKEFLQRMHDHWF
;
A
#
# COMPACT_ATOMS: atom_id res chain seq x y z
N MET A 1 -13.23 11.25 -19.40
CA MET A 1 -13.15 11.15 -19.13
C MET A 1 -12.95 10.71 -18.83
N LEU A 2 -13.24 10.89 -19.24
CA LEU A 2 -13.04 10.75 -19.29
C LEU A 2 -12.90 10.32 -19.22
N ALA A 3 -12.87 10.89 -19.79
CA ALA A 3 -12.70 10.67 -19.63
C ALA A 3 -12.57 10.13 -19.58
N ARG A 4 -12.87 10.38 -19.86
CA ARG A 4 -12.65 10.07 -19.85
C ARG A 4 -12.55 9.73 -19.77
N ASN A 5 -12.71 9.74 -20.10
CA ASN A 5 -12.54 9.53 -20.07
C ASN A 5 -12.50 9.08 -20.10
N ALA A 6 -12.22 9.51 -21.01
CA ALA A 6 -12.27 9.41 -20.84
C ALA A 6 -12.09 8.89 -20.58
N GLY A 7 -12.07 8.93 -21.48
CA GLY A 7 -11.99 8.89 -21.06
C GLY A 7 -11.71 8.20 -20.75
N HIS A 8 -11.84 8.47 -20.81
CA HIS A 8 -11.68 8.26 -20.45
C HIS A 8 -11.43 7.80 -20.14
N LYS A 9 -10.85 8.06 -20.88
CA LYS A 9 -10.79 7.88 -20.26
C LYS A 9 -10.64 7.64 -19.61
N LEU A 10 -10.29 7.74 -20.50
CA LEU A 10 -10.27 7.68 -19.57
C LEU A 10 -10.11 7.36 -19.01
N VAL A 11 -9.76 7.61 -19.39
CA VAL A 11 -9.78 7.56 -18.34
C VAL A 11 -9.65 7.27 -17.90
N ARG A 12 -9.41 7.32 -18.17
CA ARG A 12 -9.48 7.22 -17.29
C ARG A 12 -9.62 7.02 -16.54
N GLY A 13 -9.54 6.93 -17.12
CA GLY A 13 -9.82 6.80 -15.97
C GLY A 13 -9.86 6.45 -15.54
N VAL A 14 -9.66 6.52 -15.62
CA VAL A 14 -9.92 6.38 -14.73
C VAL A 14 -10.12 6.44 -14.24
N ASP A 15 -10.35 6.22 -14.28
CA ASP A 15 -10.68 6.26 -13.41
C ASP A 15 -11.04 6.47 -12.75
N ARG A 16 -11.02 6.61 -12.76
CA ARG A 16 -11.78 6.62 -11.94
C ARG A 16 -12.48 5.41 -11.43
N GLY A 17 -13.24 4.67 -12.01
CA GLY A 17 -13.76 3.39 -11.60
C GLY A 17 -12.73 2.36 -11.24
N ARG A 18 -11.63 2.36 -11.96
CA ARG A 18 -10.54 1.43 -11.68
C ARG A 18 -9.94 1.62 -10.29
N MET A 19 -10.09 2.83 -9.73
CA MET A 19 -9.55 3.11 -8.41
C MET A 19 -10.14 2.22 -7.33
N SER A 20 -11.36 1.73 -7.53
CA SER A 20 -12.02 0.90 -6.53
C SER A 20 -11.31 -0.43 -6.28
N LYS A 21 -10.42 -0.86 -7.19
CA LYS A 21 -9.71 -2.13 -7.05
C LYS A 21 -8.23 -1.98 -6.69
N ASP A 22 -7.73 -0.76 -6.57
CA ASP A 22 -6.32 -0.53 -6.28
C ASP A 22 -5.92 -1.11 -4.91
N HIS A 23 -6.80 -1.00 -3.92
CA HIS A 23 -6.53 -1.52 -2.58
C HIS A 23 -6.46 -3.06 -2.57
N ILE A 24 -7.06 -3.72 -3.55
CA ILE A 24 -6.97 -5.17 -3.69
C ILE A 24 -5.64 -5.55 -4.34
N SER A 25 -5.32 -4.88 -5.45
CA SER A 25 -4.06 -5.14 -6.17
C SER A 25 -2.83 -4.81 -5.31
N ALA A 26 -2.94 -3.81 -4.45
CA ALA A 26 -1.84 -3.38 -3.61
C ALA A 26 -1.40 -4.45 -2.61
N HIS A 27 -2.26 -5.41 -2.29
CA HIS A 27 -1.95 -6.43 -1.30
C HIS A 27 -0.72 -7.27 -1.67
N LYS A 28 -0.45 -7.45 -2.95
CA LYS A 28 0.73 -8.22 -3.37
C LYS A 28 2.05 -7.55 -2.99
N HIS A 29 2.00 -6.28 -2.61
CA HIS A 29 3.18 -5.52 -2.18
C HIS A 29 3.39 -5.56 -0.67
N CYS A 30 2.64 -6.35 0.08
CA CYS A 30 2.76 -6.39 1.53
C CYS A 30 3.64 -7.55 2.04
N SER A 31 4.31 -8.28 1.14
CA SER A 31 5.22 -9.35 1.53
C SER A 31 6.37 -9.45 0.54
N LEU A 32 7.48 -10.05 0.98
CA LEU A 32 8.68 -10.26 0.16
C LEU A 32 9.12 -8.97 -0.53
N HIS A 33 9.10 -7.85 0.20
CA HIS A 33 9.18 -6.51 -0.35
C HIS A 33 10.33 -5.66 0.21
N ARG A 34 11.36 -6.29 0.75
CA ARG A 34 12.41 -5.52 1.44
C ARG A 34 13.03 -4.44 0.56
N ALA A 35 13.39 -4.76 -0.68
CA ALA A 35 14.00 -3.79 -1.57
C ALA A 35 13.03 -2.63 -1.86
N GLU A 36 11.75 -2.94 -2.04
CA GLU A 36 10.74 -1.92 -2.28
C GLU A 36 10.55 -1.03 -1.06
N ILE A 37 10.50 -1.62 0.14
CA ILE A 37 10.38 -0.86 1.38
C ILE A 37 11.59 0.06 1.55
N GLU A 38 12.79 -0.44 1.29
CA GLU A 38 14.02 0.35 1.44
C GLU A 38 14.09 1.52 0.47
N ARG A 39 13.41 1.42 -0.69
CA ARG A 39 13.32 2.51 -1.66
C ARG A 39 12.20 3.49 -1.34
N SER A 40 11.33 3.15 -0.41
CA SER A 40 10.17 3.98 -0.08
C SER A 40 10.57 5.15 0.81
N SER A 41 9.92 6.29 0.63
CA SER A 41 10.10 7.44 1.52
C SER A 41 9.20 7.34 2.74
N ILE A 42 8.07 6.63 2.59
CA ILE A 42 7.11 6.45 3.68
C ILE A 42 6.42 5.09 3.52
N CYS A 43 6.02 4.51 4.63
CA CYS A 43 5.32 3.23 4.67
C CYS A 43 4.06 3.36 5.50
N GLY A 44 3.15 2.42 5.30
CA GLY A 44 1.92 2.37 6.08
C GLY A 44 1.51 0.94 6.38
N CYS A 45 0.77 0.78 7.46
CA CYS A 45 0.21 -0.51 7.86
C CYS A 45 -1.30 -0.46 7.67
N PHE A 46 -1.83 -1.40 6.87
CA PHE A 46 -3.27 -1.39 6.65
C PHE A 46 -4.04 -2.21 7.71
N TYR A 47 -3.37 -2.63 8.76
CA TYR A 47 -4.07 -3.18 9.92
C TYR A 47 -4.35 -2.07 10.95
N CYS A 48 -3.31 -1.37 11.41
CA CYS A 48 -3.47 -0.33 12.42
C CYS A 48 -3.55 1.09 11.84
N LEU A 49 -3.36 1.24 10.54
CA LEU A 49 -3.44 2.51 9.80
C LEU A 49 -2.35 3.51 10.16
N SER A 50 -1.27 3.05 10.78
CA SER A 50 -0.12 3.90 11.10
C SER A 50 0.70 4.18 9.86
N VAL A 51 1.31 5.38 9.81
CA VAL A 51 2.21 5.78 8.73
C VAL A 51 3.55 6.14 9.38
N PHE A 52 4.65 5.67 8.77
CA PHE A 52 5.98 5.85 9.36
C PHE A 52 7.05 5.72 8.27
N PRO A 53 8.28 6.24 8.51
CA PRO A 53 9.37 6.04 7.57
C PRO A 53 9.88 4.60 7.63
N PRO A 54 10.52 4.10 6.56
CA PRO A 54 11.08 2.74 6.56
C PRO A 54 12.07 2.50 7.70
N SER A 55 12.74 3.54 8.17
CA SER A 55 13.74 3.40 9.25
C SER A 55 13.13 3.01 10.59
N ASP A 56 11.81 3.15 10.76
CA ASP A 56 11.14 2.70 11.97
C ASP A 56 10.96 1.18 12.02
N ILE A 57 11.10 0.51 10.89
CA ILE A 57 10.92 -0.94 10.81
C ILE A 57 12.18 -1.61 11.35
N VAL A 58 12.02 -2.44 12.37
CA VAL A 58 13.15 -3.13 13.02
C VAL A 58 13.02 -4.64 12.96
N GLU A 59 11.86 -5.15 12.62
CA GLU A 59 11.62 -6.58 12.61
C GLU A 59 11.18 -7.03 11.21
N TRP A 60 11.78 -8.13 10.75
CA TRP A 60 11.50 -8.68 9.42
C TRP A 60 11.33 -10.19 9.53
N ILE A 61 10.44 -10.74 8.72
CA ILE A 61 10.21 -12.18 8.63
C ILE A 61 10.46 -12.64 7.19
N ASP A 62 10.20 -13.89 6.89
CA ASP A 62 10.42 -14.49 5.57
C ASP A 62 11.87 -14.30 5.10
N GLY A 63 12.82 -14.66 5.96
CA GLY A 63 14.23 -14.55 5.64
C GLY A 63 14.70 -13.11 5.53
N GLY A 64 14.02 -12.19 6.21
CA GLY A 64 14.40 -10.77 6.19
C GLY A 64 13.75 -9.99 5.05
N GLN A 65 12.79 -10.58 4.35
CA GLN A 65 12.20 -9.96 3.17
C GLN A 65 10.84 -9.33 3.39
N THR A 66 10.17 -9.61 4.52
CA THR A 66 8.84 -9.07 4.81
C THR A 66 8.88 -8.26 6.09
N ALA A 67 8.46 -6.99 6.00
CA ALA A 67 8.47 -6.06 7.13
C ALA A 67 7.34 -6.34 8.11
N ILE A 68 7.65 -6.20 9.40
CA ILE A 68 6.65 -6.26 10.47
C ILE A 68 6.39 -4.82 10.95
N CYS A 69 5.12 -4.48 11.12
CA CYS A 69 4.75 -3.14 11.57
C CYS A 69 5.36 -2.82 12.93
N PRO A 70 6.04 -1.65 13.06
CA PRO A 70 6.64 -1.29 14.34
C PRO A 70 5.61 -0.84 15.39
N ARG A 71 4.35 -0.71 14.99
CA ARG A 71 3.28 -0.22 15.89
C ARG A 71 2.35 -1.34 16.38
N CYS A 72 2.03 -2.32 15.51
CA CYS A 72 1.02 -3.32 15.85
C CYS A 72 1.47 -4.77 15.61
N PRO A 73 2.71 -5.07 15.47
CA PRO A 73 3.47 -6.25 15.02
C PRO A 73 2.73 -7.20 14.07
N VAL A 74 2.03 -6.63 13.08
CA VAL A 74 1.39 -7.41 12.01
C VAL A 74 2.17 -7.17 10.72
N ASP A 75 2.18 -8.16 9.82
CA ASP A 75 2.94 -8.10 8.57
C ASP A 75 2.17 -7.45 7.42
N SER A 76 1.43 -6.40 7.69
CA SER A 76 0.57 -5.72 6.72
C SER A 76 1.13 -4.35 6.31
N ILE A 77 2.39 -4.31 5.87
CA ILE A 77 3.10 -3.08 5.52
C ILE A 77 3.16 -2.91 4.00
N ILE A 78 2.91 -1.68 3.54
CA ILE A 78 3.10 -1.31 2.15
C ILE A 78 3.89 -0.01 2.09
N GLY A 79 4.79 0.11 1.12
CA GLY A 79 5.64 1.29 0.97
C GLY A 79 5.25 2.15 -0.22
N SER A 80 5.70 3.41 -0.19
CA SER A 80 5.39 4.35 -1.28
C SER A 80 6.02 3.94 -2.60
N ALA A 81 7.12 3.19 -2.58
CA ALA A 81 7.75 2.71 -3.81
C ALA A 81 6.90 1.67 -4.54
N SER A 82 5.83 1.17 -3.93
CA SER A 82 4.87 0.30 -4.60
C SER A 82 4.07 1.03 -5.66
N GLY A 83 4.05 2.36 -5.63
CA GLY A 83 3.27 3.18 -6.54
C GLY A 83 1.87 3.47 -6.03
N TYR A 84 1.48 2.90 -4.89
CA TYR A 84 0.16 3.15 -4.30
C TYR A 84 0.24 4.25 -3.26
N PRO A 85 -0.84 5.01 -3.04
CA PRO A 85 -0.82 6.12 -2.08
C PRO A 85 -0.77 5.60 -0.65
N ILE A 86 0.13 6.18 0.16
CA ILE A 86 0.24 5.81 1.57
C ILE A 86 -0.55 6.84 2.37
N THR A 87 -1.87 6.75 2.28
CA THR A 87 -2.80 7.64 2.96
C THR A 87 -3.72 6.83 3.86
N LYS A 88 -4.29 7.47 4.87
CA LYS A 88 -5.23 6.79 5.76
C LYS A 88 -6.42 6.24 5.00
N GLU A 89 -6.93 7.00 4.02
CA GLU A 89 -8.07 6.56 3.22
C GLU A 89 -7.75 5.27 2.47
N PHE A 90 -6.58 5.20 1.83
CA PHE A 90 -6.20 4.02 1.08
C PHE A 90 -5.96 2.83 2.01
N LEU A 91 -5.26 3.06 3.12
CA LEU A 91 -4.99 2.03 4.11
C LEU A 91 -6.29 1.51 4.71
N GLN A 92 -7.26 2.39 4.95
CA GLN A 92 -8.56 1.99 5.48
C GLN A 92 -9.29 1.07 4.49
N ARG A 93 -9.22 1.38 3.21
CA ARG A 93 -9.84 0.53 2.19
C ARG A 93 -9.19 -0.85 2.15
N MET A 94 -7.87 -0.92 2.30
CA MET A 94 -7.19 -2.20 2.39
C MET A 94 -7.60 -2.96 3.65
N HIS A 95 -7.69 -2.26 4.77
CA HIS A 95 -8.14 -2.84 6.03
C HIS A 95 -9.54 -3.43 5.89
N ASP A 96 -10.46 -2.66 5.31
CA ASP A 96 -11.86 -3.09 5.18
C ASP A 96 -12.00 -4.31 4.28
N HIS A 97 -11.11 -4.45 3.30
CA HIS A 97 -11.17 -5.58 2.38
C HIS A 97 -10.50 -6.83 2.96
N TRP A 98 -9.36 -6.67 3.65
CA TRP A 98 -8.52 -7.80 4.07
C TRP A 98 -8.71 -8.19 5.53
N PHE A 99 -9.30 -7.35 6.33
CA PHE A 99 -9.60 -7.58 7.72
C PHE A 99 -11.07 -7.31 8.01
#